data_080464c5590f797fe9dad3cd51bd20f9
#
_entry.id   080464c5590f797fe9dad3cd51bd20f9
#
_cell.length_a   1.000
_cell.length_b   1.000
_cell.length_c   1.000
_cell.angle_alpha   90.00
_cell.angle_beta   90.00
_cell.angle_gamma   90.00
#
_symmetry.space_group_name_H-M   'P 1'
#
loop_
_entity.id
_entity.type
_entity.pdbx_description
1 polymer ?
#
loop_
_entity_poly.entity_id
_entity_poly.type
_entity_poly.pdbx_seq_one_letter_code
_entity_poly.pdbx_strand_id
1 'polypeptide(L)'
;MSANKENVFNAVSKGQPAGLVIPGSTALNESQETDDELRIAFDFDGVVIDDEAEKAFHEEGMQGFVLHERQKRNIPHQPGPMHRLFTKLGQFQALDAERGKGDPYFKPVLRVSIVTARGAMNEERLITSLKSFGMSAAELFLMDG
;
A
#
# COMPACT_ATOMS: atom_id res chain seq x y z
N MET A 1 -13.78 8.98 -7.01
CA MET A 1 -12.92 10.16 -6.77
C MET A 1 -13.55 11.39 -7.41
N SER A 2 -13.39 12.60 -6.83
CA SER A 2 -13.92 13.86 -7.34
C SER A 2 -12.97 15.01 -7.02
N ALA A 3 -12.89 16.01 -7.92
CA ALA A 3 -12.22 17.29 -7.64
C ALA A 3 -13.13 18.25 -6.82
N ASN A 4 -14.40 17.95 -6.66
CA ASN A 4 -15.33 18.74 -5.88
C ASN A 4 -15.35 18.28 -4.42
N LYS A 5 -14.90 19.16 -3.50
CA LYS A 5 -14.82 18.87 -2.06
C LYS A 5 -16.19 18.54 -1.44
N GLU A 6 -17.24 19.22 -1.88
CA GLU A 6 -18.58 18.99 -1.37
C GLU A 6 -19.11 17.60 -1.71
N ASN A 7 -18.84 17.12 -2.94
CA ASN A 7 -19.21 15.77 -3.35
C ASN A 7 -18.48 14.70 -2.54
N VAL A 8 -17.19 14.94 -2.25
CA VAL A 8 -16.40 14.03 -1.41
C VAL A 8 -16.93 14.02 0.02
N PHE A 9 -17.17 15.20 0.61
CA PHE A 9 -17.74 15.32 1.95
C PHE A 9 -19.12 14.64 2.06
N ASN A 10 -20.01 14.86 1.09
CA ASN A 10 -21.33 14.23 1.05
C ASN A 10 -21.27 12.71 0.92
N ALA A 11 -20.29 12.17 0.21
CA ALA A 11 -20.10 10.72 0.12
C ALA A 11 -19.60 10.15 1.45
N VAL A 12 -18.57 10.76 2.05
CA VAL A 12 -17.99 10.32 3.32
C VAL A 12 -19.03 10.41 4.46
N SER A 13 -19.81 11.47 4.53
CA SER A 13 -20.87 11.64 5.55
C SER A 13 -21.98 10.59 5.47
N LYS A 14 -22.12 9.92 4.31
CA LYS A 14 -23.03 8.78 4.10
C LYS A 14 -22.35 7.43 4.27
N GLY A 15 -21.13 7.38 4.80
CA GLY A 15 -20.36 6.16 4.97
C GLY A 15 -19.85 5.55 3.66
N GLN A 16 -19.82 6.32 2.57
CA GLN A 16 -19.29 5.86 1.28
C GLN A 16 -17.83 6.27 1.13
N PRO A 17 -16.94 5.36 0.68
CA PRO A 17 -15.55 5.70 0.43
C PRO A 17 -15.44 6.74 -0.69
N ALA A 18 -14.69 7.80 -0.45
CA ALA A 18 -14.48 8.84 -1.45
C ALA A 18 -13.07 9.44 -1.35
N GLY A 19 -12.55 9.90 -2.49
CA GLY A 19 -11.24 10.52 -2.58
C GLY A 19 -11.33 11.90 -3.26
N LEU A 20 -10.63 12.89 -2.70
CA LEU A 20 -10.47 14.21 -3.28
C LEU A 20 -9.28 14.23 -4.23
N VAL A 21 -9.49 14.64 -5.47
CA VAL A 21 -8.43 14.98 -6.40
C VAL A 21 -8.02 16.44 -6.15
N ILE A 22 -6.81 16.65 -5.68
CA ILE A 22 -6.27 17.97 -5.39
C ILE A 22 -5.93 18.67 -6.71
N PRO A 23 -6.41 19.89 -6.98
CA PRO A 23 -6.02 20.65 -8.16
C PRO A 23 -4.49 20.82 -8.22
N GLY A 24 -3.92 20.57 -9.40
CA GLY A 24 -2.47 20.63 -9.59
C GLY A 24 -1.70 19.39 -9.17
N SER A 25 -2.40 18.32 -8.70
CA SER A 25 -1.76 17.03 -8.42
C SER A 25 -1.44 16.21 -9.68
N THR A 26 -1.88 16.68 -10.86
CA THR A 26 -1.48 16.09 -12.13
C THR A 26 -0.06 16.49 -12.45
N ALA A 27 0.82 15.49 -12.61
CA ALA A 27 2.14 15.73 -13.17
C ALA A 27 1.97 16.28 -14.59
N LEU A 28 2.26 17.57 -14.75
CA LEU A 28 2.40 18.16 -16.08
C LEU A 28 3.74 17.67 -16.62
N ASN A 29 3.70 16.58 -17.37
CA ASN A 29 4.86 16.18 -18.15
C ASN A 29 5.03 17.17 -19.30
N GLU A 30 5.88 18.16 -19.11
CA GLU A 30 6.36 19.02 -20.20
C GLU A 30 7.34 18.28 -21.13
N SER A 31 7.86 17.12 -20.70
CA SER A 31 8.69 16.26 -21.52
C SER A 31 7.80 15.34 -22.39
N GLN A 32 8.11 15.25 -23.68
CA GLN A 32 7.45 14.32 -24.61
C GLN A 32 7.77 12.84 -24.35
N GLU A 33 8.47 12.53 -23.27
CA GLU A 33 8.69 11.15 -22.85
C GLU A 33 7.43 10.62 -22.16
N THR A 34 6.82 9.64 -22.79
CA THR A 34 5.69 8.91 -22.22
C THR A 34 6.17 8.14 -20.99
N ASP A 35 5.61 8.50 -19.83
CA ASP A 35 5.80 7.72 -18.62
C ASP A 35 4.76 6.60 -18.60
N ASP A 36 5.16 5.42 -19.05
CA ASP A 36 4.29 4.24 -19.14
C ASP A 36 4.17 3.48 -17.79
N GLU A 37 4.79 4.00 -16.72
CA GLU A 37 4.77 3.37 -15.40
C GLU A 37 3.55 3.81 -14.57
N LEU A 38 2.73 2.85 -14.17
CA LEU A 38 1.66 3.06 -13.19
C LEU A 38 2.23 2.97 -11.77
N ARG A 39 2.31 4.09 -11.07
CA ARG A 39 2.75 4.17 -9.68
C ARG A 39 1.56 4.21 -8.74
N ILE A 40 1.53 3.27 -7.78
CA ILE A 40 0.46 3.19 -6.78
C ILE A 40 1.10 3.11 -5.40
N ALA A 41 0.69 4.01 -4.51
CA ALA A 41 1.03 3.93 -3.09
C ALA A 41 -0.16 3.46 -2.27
N PHE A 42 0.07 2.52 -1.36
CA PHE A 42 -0.92 2.03 -0.41
C PHE A 42 -0.50 2.38 1.01
N ASP A 43 -1.48 2.75 1.82
CA ASP A 43 -1.38 2.57 3.26
C ASP A 43 -1.47 1.08 3.59
N PHE A 44 -0.89 0.67 4.71
CA PHE A 44 -0.80 -0.75 5.06
C PHE A 44 -1.87 -1.17 6.06
N ASP A 45 -1.91 -0.53 7.23
CA ASP A 45 -2.82 -0.87 8.33
C ASP A 45 -4.27 -0.45 8.02
N GLY A 46 -5.22 -1.34 8.23
CA GLY A 46 -6.63 -1.08 7.92
C GLY A 46 -6.95 -0.96 6.43
N VAL A 47 -5.97 -1.11 5.53
CA VAL A 47 -6.13 -1.01 4.06
C VAL A 47 -5.75 -2.32 3.39
N VAL A 48 -4.48 -2.67 3.39
CA VAL A 48 -3.96 -3.94 2.83
C VAL A 48 -4.18 -5.10 3.79
N ILE A 49 -3.95 -4.84 5.06
CA ILE A 49 -4.22 -5.74 6.18
C ILE A 49 -5.40 -5.23 7.02
N ASP A 50 -5.87 -6.06 7.94
CA ASP A 50 -6.88 -5.68 8.93
C ASP A 50 -6.32 -4.65 9.96
N ASP A 51 -7.14 -4.30 10.95
CA ASP A 51 -6.84 -3.35 12.02
C ASP A 51 -6.34 -4.01 13.32
N GLU A 52 -5.89 -5.28 13.26
CA GLU A 52 -5.44 -6.02 14.46
C GLU A 52 -4.30 -5.30 15.18
N ALA A 53 -3.33 -4.81 14.42
CA ALA A 53 -2.17 -4.13 14.96
C ALA A 53 -2.52 -2.75 15.56
N GLU A 54 -3.45 -2.02 14.95
CA GLU A 54 -3.95 -0.76 15.47
C GLU A 54 -4.70 -0.95 16.81
N LYS A 55 -5.48 -2.03 16.92
CA LYS A 55 -6.13 -2.40 18.20
C LYS A 55 -5.10 -2.67 19.30
N ALA A 56 -4.05 -3.44 19.01
CA ALA A 56 -2.97 -3.69 19.95
C ALA A 56 -2.29 -2.38 20.41
N PHE A 57 -2.10 -1.43 19.49
CA PHE A 57 -1.59 -0.11 19.80
C PHE A 57 -2.51 0.68 20.74
N HIS A 58 -3.81 0.68 20.49
CA HIS A 58 -4.80 1.38 21.31
C HIS A 58 -4.96 0.79 22.71
N GLU A 59 -4.85 -0.54 22.84
CA GLU A 59 -5.02 -1.23 24.12
C GLU A 59 -3.76 -1.22 24.99
N GLU A 60 -2.58 -1.38 24.38
CA GLU A 60 -1.32 -1.61 25.11
C GLU A 60 -0.24 -0.55 24.81
N GLY A 61 -0.55 0.43 23.96
CA GLY A 61 0.38 1.47 23.53
C GLY A 61 1.51 0.96 22.62
N MET A 62 2.50 1.79 22.38
CA MET A 62 3.61 1.50 21.47
C MET A 62 4.41 0.25 21.87
N GLN A 63 4.64 0.03 23.17
CA GLN A 63 5.41 -1.13 23.63
C GLN A 63 4.66 -2.44 23.40
N GLY A 64 3.35 -2.47 23.65
CA GLY A 64 2.51 -3.62 23.37
C GLY A 64 2.45 -3.92 21.87
N PHE A 65 2.26 -2.90 21.06
CA PHE A 65 2.31 -3.02 19.61
C PHE A 65 3.62 -3.64 19.11
N VAL A 66 4.78 -3.11 19.53
CA VAL A 66 6.09 -3.64 19.13
C VAL A 66 6.27 -5.10 19.56
N LEU A 67 5.86 -5.44 20.78
CA LEU A 67 5.95 -6.82 21.29
C LEU A 67 5.07 -7.77 20.49
N HIS A 68 3.83 -7.38 20.22
CA HIS A 68 2.86 -8.13 19.43
C HIS A 68 3.40 -8.40 18.01
N GLU A 69 3.89 -7.38 17.31
CA GLU A 69 4.45 -7.53 15.97
C GLU A 69 5.69 -8.43 15.94
N ARG A 70 6.57 -8.31 16.91
CA ARG A 70 7.75 -9.18 17.05
C ARG A 70 7.39 -10.65 17.30
N GLN A 71 6.42 -10.91 18.16
CA GLN A 71 5.96 -12.27 18.45
C GLN A 71 5.34 -12.92 17.22
N LYS A 72 4.65 -12.14 16.40
CA LYS A 72 3.95 -12.61 15.20
C LYS A 72 4.74 -12.38 13.90
N ARG A 73 6.02 -12.04 13.94
CA ARG A 73 6.81 -11.68 12.76
C ARG A 73 6.78 -12.68 11.61
N ASN A 74 6.60 -13.97 11.91
CA ASN A 74 6.52 -15.05 10.93
C ASN A 74 5.07 -15.44 10.56
N ILE A 75 4.08 -14.75 11.13
CA ILE A 75 2.66 -14.99 10.90
C ILE A 75 2.11 -13.80 10.13
N PRO A 76 1.63 -13.98 8.88
CA PRO A 76 1.05 -12.89 8.12
C PRO A 76 -0.15 -12.28 8.85
N HIS A 77 -0.40 -11.00 8.62
CA HIS A 77 -1.64 -10.35 9.06
C HIS A 77 -2.84 -10.91 8.33
N GLN A 78 -4.03 -10.69 8.89
CA GLN A 78 -5.26 -10.99 8.20
C GLN A 78 -5.50 -10.00 7.04
N PRO A 79 -6.17 -10.46 5.97
CA PRO A 79 -6.48 -9.60 4.82
C PRO A 79 -7.37 -8.42 5.20
N GLY A 80 -6.99 -7.22 4.77
CA GLY A 80 -7.77 -6.01 4.90
C GLY A 80 -8.75 -5.78 3.74
N PRO A 81 -9.48 -4.66 3.75
CA PRO A 81 -10.53 -4.38 2.76
C PRO A 81 -10.02 -4.30 1.32
N MET A 82 -8.78 -3.86 1.09
CA MET A 82 -8.18 -3.75 -0.24
C MET A 82 -7.41 -5.01 -0.67
N HIS A 83 -7.43 -6.07 0.12
CA HIS A 83 -6.65 -7.29 -0.14
C HIS A 83 -6.88 -7.88 -1.53
N ARG A 84 -8.14 -7.89 -2.01
CA ARG A 84 -8.46 -8.43 -3.35
C ARG A 84 -7.80 -7.63 -4.47
N LEU A 85 -7.83 -6.30 -4.38
CA LEU A 85 -7.14 -5.44 -5.34
C LEU A 85 -5.63 -5.68 -5.28
N PHE A 86 -5.09 -5.72 -4.06
CA PHE A 86 -3.68 -5.93 -3.81
C PHE A 86 -3.18 -7.25 -4.41
N THR A 87 -3.90 -8.34 -4.20
CA THR A 87 -3.59 -9.66 -4.80
C THR A 87 -3.62 -9.61 -6.34
N LYS A 88 -4.58 -8.88 -6.93
CA LYS A 88 -4.63 -8.71 -8.38
C LYS A 88 -3.42 -7.95 -8.93
N LEU A 89 -2.99 -6.91 -8.25
CA LEU A 89 -1.77 -6.17 -8.61
C LEU A 89 -0.53 -7.07 -8.52
N GLY A 90 -0.44 -7.95 -7.52
CA GLY A 90 0.63 -8.95 -7.44
C GLY A 90 0.65 -9.92 -8.64
N GLN A 91 -0.54 -10.34 -9.12
CA GLN A 91 -0.65 -11.13 -10.34
C GLN A 91 -0.14 -10.36 -11.56
N PHE A 92 -0.44 -9.06 -11.67
CA PHE A 92 0.12 -8.20 -12.73
C PHE A 92 1.63 -8.09 -12.63
N GLN A 93 2.17 -7.87 -11.45
CA GLN A 93 3.63 -7.83 -11.26
C GLN A 93 4.30 -9.14 -11.70
N ALA A 94 3.69 -10.29 -11.39
CA ALA A 94 4.21 -11.59 -11.82
C ALA A 94 4.23 -11.75 -13.34
N LEU A 95 3.14 -11.34 -14.02
CA LEU A 95 3.05 -11.35 -15.47
C LEU A 95 4.06 -10.39 -16.12
N ASP A 96 4.23 -9.23 -15.52
CA ASP A 96 5.16 -8.21 -15.99
C ASP A 96 6.61 -8.70 -15.87
N ALA A 97 6.94 -9.32 -14.74
CA ALA A 97 8.25 -9.95 -14.53
C ALA A 97 8.54 -11.08 -15.54
N GLU A 98 7.52 -11.88 -15.89
CA GLU A 98 7.68 -12.91 -16.94
C GLU A 98 7.98 -12.28 -18.31
N ARG A 99 7.31 -11.18 -18.67
CA ARG A 99 7.58 -10.47 -19.92
C ARG A 99 8.98 -9.88 -19.99
N GLY A 100 9.50 -9.43 -18.85
CA GLY A 100 10.85 -8.85 -18.73
C GLY A 100 11.98 -9.85 -18.75
N LYS A 101 11.70 -11.16 -18.71
CA LYS A 101 12.73 -12.18 -18.69
C LYS A 101 13.61 -12.12 -19.95
N GLY A 102 14.90 -11.92 -19.73
CA GLY A 102 15.89 -11.86 -20.80
C GLY A 102 16.05 -10.49 -21.47
N ASP A 103 15.30 -9.50 -21.07
CA ASP A 103 15.46 -8.12 -21.54
C ASP A 103 16.08 -7.23 -20.43
N PRO A 104 17.35 -6.84 -20.53
CA PRO A 104 18.01 -6.01 -19.52
C PRO A 104 17.50 -4.56 -19.52
N TYR A 105 16.74 -4.15 -20.53
CA TYR A 105 16.16 -2.81 -20.65
C TYR A 105 14.67 -2.77 -20.29
N PHE A 106 14.11 -3.92 -19.91
CA PHE A 106 12.71 -4.01 -19.53
C PHE A 106 12.40 -3.11 -18.34
N LYS A 107 11.37 -2.29 -18.49
CA LYS A 107 10.83 -1.45 -17.40
C LYS A 107 9.47 -2.02 -16.97
N PRO A 108 9.28 -2.33 -15.67
CA PRO A 108 7.98 -2.73 -15.16
C PRO A 108 6.92 -1.67 -15.42
N VAL A 109 5.73 -2.10 -15.81
CA VAL A 109 4.58 -1.19 -16.00
C VAL A 109 3.95 -0.78 -14.67
N LEU A 110 4.04 -1.65 -13.66
CA LEU A 110 3.44 -1.42 -12.36
C LEU A 110 4.49 -1.30 -11.26
N ARG A 111 4.52 -0.15 -10.60
CA ARG A 111 5.32 0.11 -9.41
C ARG A 111 4.42 0.33 -8.20
N VAL A 112 4.61 -0.45 -7.16
CA VAL A 112 3.82 -0.37 -5.93
C VAL A 112 4.70 0.03 -4.78
N SER A 113 4.25 1.03 -4.03
CA SER A 113 4.89 1.51 -2.80
C SER A 113 3.95 1.29 -1.62
N ILE A 114 4.52 0.99 -0.47
CA ILE A 114 3.80 0.99 0.81
C ILE A 114 4.24 2.21 1.60
N VAL A 115 3.27 2.95 2.12
CA VAL A 115 3.48 4.09 3.01
C VAL A 115 2.73 3.81 4.30
N THR A 116 3.41 3.73 5.42
CA THR A 116 2.80 3.37 6.70
C THR A 116 3.39 4.18 7.85
N ALA A 117 2.60 4.45 8.86
CA ALA A 117 3.03 5.09 10.11
C ALA A 117 3.93 4.18 10.97
N ARG A 118 4.07 2.90 10.62
CA ARG A 118 4.95 1.98 11.35
C ARG A 118 6.40 2.45 11.33
N GLY A 119 7.11 2.24 12.43
CA GLY A 119 8.56 2.43 12.49
C GLY A 119 9.36 1.25 11.94
N ALA A 120 10.64 1.48 11.67
CA ALA A 120 11.54 0.50 11.06
C ALA A 120 11.75 -0.80 11.90
N MET A 121 11.35 -0.82 13.16
CA MET A 121 11.49 -2.01 14.01
C MET A 121 10.35 -3.03 13.83
N ASN A 122 9.33 -2.73 13.00
CA ASN A 122 8.11 -3.53 12.86
C ASN A 122 7.88 -3.98 11.42
N GLU A 123 8.91 -3.91 10.56
CA GLU A 123 8.83 -4.25 9.14
C GLU A 123 8.80 -5.75 8.88
N GLU A 124 9.33 -6.60 9.78
CA GLU A 124 9.45 -8.03 9.53
C GLU A 124 8.10 -8.70 9.24
N ARG A 125 7.09 -8.41 10.06
CA ARG A 125 5.73 -8.96 9.87
C ARG A 125 5.05 -8.38 8.63
N LEU A 126 5.29 -7.10 8.34
CA LEU A 126 4.80 -6.46 7.12
C LEU A 126 5.36 -7.17 5.88
N ILE A 127 6.66 -7.40 5.82
CA ILE A 127 7.32 -8.12 4.71
C ILE A 127 6.78 -9.56 4.60
N THR A 128 6.56 -10.23 5.74
CA THR A 128 5.95 -11.57 5.78
C THR A 128 4.56 -11.56 5.15
N SER A 129 3.76 -10.54 5.44
CA SER A 129 2.41 -10.39 4.89
C SER A 129 2.42 -10.11 3.38
N LEU A 130 3.26 -9.19 2.91
CA LEU A 130 3.42 -8.90 1.48
C LEU A 130 3.78 -10.18 0.69
N LYS A 131 4.74 -10.95 1.19
CA LYS A 131 5.15 -12.23 0.58
C LYS A 131 3.99 -13.22 0.54
N SER A 132 3.22 -13.34 1.63
CA SER A 132 2.07 -14.25 1.69
C SER A 132 0.95 -13.87 0.72
N PHE A 133 0.81 -12.57 0.43
CA PHE A 133 -0.16 -12.03 -0.53
C PHE A 133 0.32 -12.10 -1.99
N GLY A 134 1.55 -12.60 -2.21
CA GLY A 134 2.13 -12.72 -3.55
C GLY A 134 2.46 -11.40 -4.20
N MET A 135 2.80 -10.38 -3.41
CA MET A 135 3.10 -9.05 -3.90
C MET A 135 4.46 -8.55 -3.40
N SER A 136 5.14 -7.77 -4.23
CA SER A 136 6.35 -7.05 -3.86
C SER A 136 6.09 -5.55 -3.89
N ALA A 137 6.59 -4.83 -2.89
CA ALA A 137 6.67 -3.38 -2.93
C ALA A 137 8.04 -2.96 -3.48
N ALA A 138 8.04 -1.99 -4.39
CA ALA A 138 9.27 -1.38 -4.90
C ALA A 138 9.89 -0.46 -3.85
N GLU A 139 9.05 0.21 -3.07
CA GLU A 139 9.45 1.05 -1.96
C GLU A 139 8.60 0.76 -0.72
N LEU A 140 9.24 0.89 0.44
CA LEU A 140 8.60 0.82 1.74
C LEU A 140 8.97 2.07 2.54
N PHE A 141 7.99 2.94 2.77
CA PHE A 141 8.15 4.17 3.55
C PHE A 141 7.61 3.94 4.96
N LEU A 142 8.51 3.86 5.92
CA LEU A 142 8.22 3.73 7.34
C LEU A 142 8.35 5.12 7.96
N MET A 143 7.22 5.71 8.35
CA MET A 143 7.16 7.14 8.71
C MET A 143 7.48 7.40 10.18
N ASP A 144 7.53 6.36 11.01
CA ASP A 144 7.85 6.41 12.45
C ASP A 144 6.98 7.43 13.19
N GLY A 145 5.68 7.44 12.86
CA GLY A 145 4.70 8.42 13.30
C GLY A 145 4.12 8.18 14.68
#